data_71f2f50df1fc6f56ebf0117aee7a5dde
#
_entry.id   71f2f50df1fc6f56ebf0117aee7a5dde
#
_cell.length_a   1.000
_cell.length_b   1.000
_cell.length_c   1.000
_cell.angle_alpha   90.00
_cell.angle_beta   90.00
_cell.angle_gamma   90.00
#
_symmetry.space_group_name_H-M   'P 1'
#
loop_
_entity.id
_entity.type
_entity.pdbx_description
1 polymer ?
#
loop_
_entity_poly.entity_id
_entity_poly.type
_entity_poly.pdbx_seq_one_letter_code
_entity_poly.pdbx_strand_id
1 'polypeptide(L)'
;MSSRVFQSVIIQMKEATDRTIGVVDEQGFVIACSELSMIGSHLDDMQAAMGEDQEQIFASNVRTYKLLGVVGSRFDYAVFVSGHDDAARSICILSAVAMGEARINYEEKHNKATFVKNIISDNILPGDVYVRAKELHFVTDVPRVVYLIRQVDHSDVAALEVVQNLFPDRQRDFVLSVT
;
A
#
# COMPACT_ATOMS: atom_id res chain seq x y z
N MET A 1 -5.86 -5.70 -5.19
CA MET A 1 -5.03 -6.45 -4.22
C MET A 1 -5.07 -5.86 -2.82
N SER A 2 -5.02 -4.56 -2.66
CA SER A 2 -5.09 -3.87 -1.34
C SER A 2 -6.38 -4.14 -0.55
N SER A 3 -7.52 -4.38 -1.21
CA SER A 3 -8.81 -4.62 -0.56
C SER A 3 -8.81 -5.81 0.41
N ARG A 4 -8.13 -6.91 0.07
CA ARG A 4 -8.03 -8.08 0.96
C ARG A 4 -7.22 -7.79 2.23
N VAL A 5 -6.15 -7.00 2.10
CA VAL A 5 -5.32 -6.60 3.23
C VAL A 5 -6.13 -5.72 4.18
N PHE A 6 -6.81 -4.71 3.65
CA PHE A 6 -7.68 -3.84 4.44
C PHE A 6 -8.81 -4.61 5.10
N GLN A 7 -9.46 -5.53 4.37
CA GLN A 7 -10.54 -6.34 4.92
C GLN A 7 -10.07 -7.21 6.08
N SER A 8 -8.86 -7.78 6.02
CA SER A 8 -8.28 -8.56 7.11
C SER A 8 -8.08 -7.72 8.38
N VAL A 9 -7.61 -6.48 8.24
CA VAL A 9 -7.45 -5.55 9.38
C VAL A 9 -8.81 -5.15 9.94
N ILE A 10 -9.79 -4.83 9.08
CA ILE A 10 -11.14 -4.42 9.49
C ILE A 10 -11.82 -5.52 10.33
N ILE A 11 -11.70 -6.78 9.92
CA ILE A 11 -12.28 -7.92 10.66
C ILE A 11 -11.71 -7.99 12.08
N GLN A 12 -10.41 -7.78 12.26
CA GLN A 12 -9.78 -7.76 13.58
C GLN A 12 -10.23 -6.54 14.41
N MET A 13 -10.35 -5.38 13.77
CA MET A 13 -10.79 -4.16 14.46
C MET A 13 -12.26 -4.19 14.90
N LYS A 14 -13.09 -4.99 14.23
CA LYS A 14 -14.49 -5.19 14.60
C LYS A 14 -14.68 -5.76 16.02
N GLU A 15 -13.68 -6.43 16.57
CA GLU A 15 -13.69 -6.91 17.94
C GLU A 15 -13.55 -5.78 18.98
N ALA A 16 -12.98 -4.65 18.57
CA ALA A 16 -12.71 -3.52 19.46
C ALA A 16 -13.78 -2.42 19.41
N THR A 17 -14.69 -2.43 18.43
CA THR A 17 -15.72 -1.40 18.27
C THR A 17 -16.94 -1.89 17.48
N ASP A 18 -18.11 -1.40 17.86
CA ASP A 18 -19.38 -1.64 17.14
C ASP A 18 -19.57 -0.68 15.97
N ARG A 19 -18.65 0.29 15.78
CA ARG A 19 -18.75 1.25 14.70
C ARG A 19 -18.40 0.63 13.37
N THR A 20 -19.06 1.09 12.32
CA THR A 20 -18.70 0.72 10.94
C THR A 20 -17.36 1.32 10.58
N ILE A 21 -16.42 0.48 10.21
CA ILE A 21 -15.09 0.85 9.71
C ILE A 21 -14.98 0.39 8.27
N GLY A 22 -14.43 1.23 7.40
CA GLY A 22 -14.18 0.85 6.03
C GLY A 22 -13.08 1.68 5.37
N VAL A 23 -12.80 1.33 4.13
CA VAL A 23 -11.82 2.00 3.27
C VAL A 23 -12.48 2.30 1.94
N VAL A 24 -12.29 3.52 1.46
CA VAL A 24 -12.69 3.97 0.12
C VAL A 24 -11.45 4.28 -0.72
N ASP A 25 -11.61 4.15 -2.03
CA ASP A 25 -10.60 4.59 -2.99
C ASP A 25 -10.67 6.12 -3.23
N GLU A 26 -9.78 6.63 -4.09
CA GLU A 26 -9.73 8.06 -4.46
C GLU A 26 -11.02 8.58 -5.10
N GLN A 27 -11.84 7.67 -5.64
CA GLN A 27 -13.12 7.99 -6.30
C GLN A 27 -14.31 7.92 -5.33
N GLY A 28 -14.11 7.47 -4.08
CA GLY A 28 -15.16 7.36 -3.06
C GLY A 28 -15.88 6.02 -3.04
N PHE A 29 -15.43 5.00 -3.79
CA PHE A 29 -16.00 3.66 -3.72
C PHE A 29 -15.46 2.87 -2.54
N VAL A 30 -16.35 2.22 -1.80
CA VAL A 30 -15.99 1.36 -0.67
C VAL A 30 -15.33 0.08 -1.18
N ILE A 31 -14.06 -0.13 -0.86
CA ILE A 31 -13.27 -1.29 -1.28
C ILE A 31 -13.14 -2.36 -0.18
N ALA A 32 -13.32 -1.97 1.07
CA ALA A 32 -13.34 -2.87 2.23
C ALA A 32 -14.20 -2.25 3.34
N CYS A 33 -14.98 -3.06 4.07
CA CYS A 33 -15.85 -2.56 5.12
C CYS A 33 -16.21 -3.66 6.12
N SER A 34 -16.46 -3.27 7.39
CA SER A 34 -17.02 -4.15 8.42
C SER A 34 -18.46 -4.56 8.10
N GLU A 35 -19.19 -3.74 7.36
CA GLU A 35 -20.48 -4.05 6.76
C GLU A 35 -20.29 -4.44 5.29
N LEU A 36 -20.35 -5.74 5.00
CA LEU A 36 -20.07 -6.27 3.67
C LEU A 36 -21.03 -5.74 2.59
N SER A 37 -22.25 -5.39 2.97
CA SER A 37 -23.26 -4.80 2.07
C SER A 37 -22.87 -3.44 1.51
N MET A 38 -21.95 -2.74 2.17
CA MET A 38 -21.45 -1.43 1.72
C MET A 38 -20.34 -1.54 0.66
N ILE A 39 -19.70 -2.69 0.51
CA ILE A 39 -18.61 -2.86 -0.45
C ILE A 39 -19.12 -2.64 -1.88
N GLY A 40 -18.45 -1.77 -2.62
CA GLY A 40 -18.83 -1.34 -3.97
C GLY A 40 -19.81 -0.16 -4.00
N SER A 41 -20.35 0.30 -2.87
CA SER A 41 -21.15 1.53 -2.83
C SER A 41 -20.27 2.78 -2.89
N HIS A 42 -20.83 3.87 -3.38
CA HIS A 42 -20.17 5.18 -3.43
C HIS A 42 -20.57 6.02 -2.21
N LEU A 43 -19.62 6.71 -1.59
CA LEU A 43 -19.85 7.61 -0.45
C LEU A 43 -19.76 9.08 -0.89
N ASP A 44 -20.91 9.67 -1.21
CA ASP A 44 -20.99 11.07 -1.70
C ASP A 44 -20.56 12.09 -0.64
N ASP A 45 -20.71 11.76 0.64
CA ASP A 45 -20.38 12.64 1.77
C ASP A 45 -18.87 12.87 1.94
N MET A 46 -18.03 11.99 1.39
CA MET A 46 -16.57 12.16 1.46
C MET A 46 -16.09 13.38 0.69
N GLN A 47 -16.50 13.52 -0.57
CA GLN A 47 -16.06 14.65 -1.42
C GLN A 47 -16.61 15.98 -0.90
N ALA A 48 -17.84 15.98 -0.39
CA ALA A 48 -18.46 17.17 0.18
C ALA A 48 -17.80 17.63 1.49
N ALA A 49 -17.25 16.67 2.27
CA ALA A 49 -16.59 16.95 3.54
C ALA A 49 -15.10 17.29 3.39
N MET A 50 -14.47 16.92 2.29
CA MET A 50 -13.08 17.22 2.00
C MET A 50 -12.95 18.69 1.58
N GLY A 51 -12.49 19.55 2.50
CA GLY A 51 -12.27 20.98 2.24
C GLY A 51 -11.12 21.25 1.27
N GLU A 52 -10.98 22.51 0.86
CA GLU A 52 -9.91 22.98 -0.05
C GLU A 52 -8.50 22.77 0.55
N ASP A 53 -8.36 22.85 1.87
CA ASP A 53 -7.08 22.70 2.58
C ASP A 53 -6.60 21.24 2.74
N GLN A 54 -7.34 20.28 2.21
CA GLN A 54 -7.03 18.85 2.23
C GLN A 54 -6.47 18.35 3.58
N GLU A 55 -7.18 18.65 4.66
CA GLU A 55 -6.83 18.10 5.95
C GLU A 55 -6.75 16.57 5.85
N GLN A 56 -5.69 16.00 6.43
CA GLN A 56 -5.52 14.54 6.41
C GLN A 56 -6.60 13.79 7.18
N ILE A 57 -7.33 14.48 8.07
CA ILE A 57 -8.47 13.96 8.81
C ILE A 57 -9.59 14.99 8.82
N PHE A 58 -10.76 14.59 8.36
CA PHE A 58 -11.95 15.44 8.26
C PHE A 58 -13.21 14.62 8.59
N ALA A 59 -14.31 15.29 8.86
CA ALA A 59 -15.57 14.64 9.19
C ALA A 59 -16.72 15.21 8.35
N SER A 60 -17.59 14.32 7.90
CA SER A 60 -18.93 14.66 7.44
C SER A 60 -19.91 14.62 8.63
N ASN A 61 -21.18 14.89 8.39
CA ASN A 61 -22.23 14.75 9.41
C ASN A 61 -22.46 13.28 9.85
N VAL A 62 -21.92 12.32 9.14
CA VAL A 62 -22.20 10.88 9.33
C VAL A 62 -20.94 10.09 9.64
N ARG A 63 -19.79 10.52 9.12
CA ARG A 63 -18.53 9.75 9.17
C ARG A 63 -17.32 10.64 9.40
N THR A 64 -16.31 10.05 9.98
CA THR A 64 -14.95 10.62 10.06
C THR A 64 -14.05 9.89 9.07
N TYR A 65 -13.22 10.64 8.35
CA TYR A 65 -12.31 10.16 7.31
C TYR A 65 -10.86 10.49 7.65
N LYS A 66 -9.95 9.59 7.29
CA LYS A 66 -8.49 9.79 7.38
C LYS A 66 -7.86 9.33 6.08
N LEU A 67 -7.13 10.23 5.40
CA LEU A 67 -6.43 9.93 4.15
C LEU A 67 -5.24 9.02 4.37
N LEU A 68 -4.99 8.11 3.40
CA LEU A 68 -3.85 7.21 3.31
C LEU A 68 -3.11 7.39 1.99
N GLY A 69 -1.78 7.28 2.03
CA GLY A 69 -0.96 7.36 0.81
C GLY A 69 -0.97 8.75 0.20
N VAL A 70 -0.93 9.78 1.04
CA VAL A 70 -0.96 11.18 0.58
C VAL A 70 0.38 11.54 -0.05
N VAL A 71 0.35 11.95 -1.33
CA VAL A 71 1.50 12.48 -2.09
C VAL A 71 1.08 13.77 -2.78
N GLY A 72 1.54 14.91 -2.26
CA GLY A 72 1.08 16.21 -2.73
C GLY A 72 -0.41 16.40 -2.47
N SER A 73 -1.18 16.68 -3.53
CA SER A 73 -2.64 16.82 -3.48
C SER A 73 -3.42 15.53 -3.76
N ARG A 74 -2.74 14.39 -3.94
CA ARG A 74 -3.38 13.10 -4.20
C ARG A 74 -3.27 12.20 -2.99
N PHE A 75 -4.26 11.34 -2.83
CA PHE A 75 -4.28 10.24 -1.87
C PHE A 75 -4.69 8.95 -2.58
N ASP A 76 -4.27 7.81 -2.07
CA ASP A 76 -4.63 6.53 -2.68
C ASP A 76 -5.95 5.99 -2.12
N TYR A 77 -6.14 6.16 -0.81
CA TYR A 77 -7.29 5.63 -0.06
C TYR A 77 -7.67 6.56 1.08
N ALA A 78 -8.91 6.42 1.56
CA ALA A 78 -9.33 7.02 2.82
C ALA A 78 -9.98 5.97 3.71
N VAL A 79 -9.57 5.91 4.97
CA VAL A 79 -10.28 5.14 6.00
C VAL A 79 -11.45 5.96 6.49
N PHE A 80 -12.58 5.33 6.69
CA PHE A 80 -13.73 5.96 7.34
C PHE A 80 -14.24 5.16 8.54
N VAL A 81 -14.82 5.90 9.48
CA VAL A 81 -15.50 5.35 10.66
C VAL A 81 -16.84 6.05 10.82
N SER A 82 -17.91 5.32 11.13
CA SER A 82 -19.22 5.90 11.40
C SER A 82 -19.18 6.78 12.65
N GLY A 83 -19.76 8.00 12.53
CA GLY A 83 -19.77 9.04 13.57
C GLY A 83 -18.76 10.15 13.32
N HIS A 84 -18.92 11.26 14.04
CA HIS A 84 -18.11 12.47 13.93
C HIS A 84 -17.64 13.01 15.30
N ASP A 85 -17.75 12.18 16.33
CA ASP A 85 -17.30 12.46 17.69
C ASP A 85 -15.82 12.11 17.89
N ASP A 86 -15.27 12.47 19.04
CA ASP A 86 -13.87 12.24 19.40
C ASP A 86 -13.49 10.75 19.39
N ALA A 87 -14.43 9.87 19.73
CA ALA A 87 -14.23 8.42 19.69
C ALA A 87 -14.10 7.94 18.23
N ALA A 88 -14.97 8.41 17.33
CA ALA A 88 -14.88 8.11 15.90
C ALA A 88 -13.55 8.61 15.32
N ARG A 89 -13.12 9.81 15.70
CA ARG A 89 -11.84 10.39 15.29
C ARG A 89 -10.66 9.53 15.75
N SER A 90 -10.64 9.11 17.00
CA SER A 90 -9.57 8.27 17.56
C SER A 90 -9.51 6.90 16.88
N ILE A 91 -10.66 6.25 16.71
CA ILE A 91 -10.75 4.96 16.01
C ILE A 91 -10.29 5.09 14.56
N CYS A 92 -10.69 6.16 13.87
CA CYS A 92 -10.29 6.41 12.48
C CYS A 92 -8.77 6.57 12.33
N ILE A 93 -8.12 7.31 13.24
CA ILE A 93 -6.66 7.49 13.24
C ILE A 93 -5.95 6.15 13.47
N LEU A 94 -6.37 5.39 14.49
CA LEU A 94 -5.77 4.07 14.80
C LEU A 94 -5.98 3.08 13.65
N SER A 95 -7.17 3.06 13.06
CA SER A 95 -7.48 2.24 11.88
C SER A 95 -6.58 2.59 10.70
N ALA A 96 -6.37 3.87 10.45
CA ALA A 96 -5.53 4.34 9.36
C ALA A 96 -4.06 3.93 9.56
N VAL A 97 -3.54 4.02 10.79
CA VAL A 97 -2.18 3.54 11.11
C VAL A 97 -2.07 2.03 10.86
N ALA A 98 -3.00 1.24 11.41
CA ALA A 98 -2.99 -0.22 11.24
C ALA A 98 -3.07 -0.64 9.75
N MET A 99 -3.92 0.01 8.97
CA MET A 99 -4.09 -0.27 7.55
C MET A 99 -2.89 0.17 6.71
N GLY A 100 -2.28 1.31 7.07
CA GLY A 100 -1.05 1.80 6.44
C GLY A 100 0.09 0.81 6.61
N GLU A 101 0.34 0.37 7.84
CA GLU A 101 1.36 -0.64 8.15
C GLU A 101 1.08 -1.99 7.47
N ALA A 102 -0.16 -2.46 7.50
CA ALA A 102 -0.53 -3.71 6.84
C ALA A 102 -0.31 -3.65 5.32
N ARG A 103 -0.60 -2.49 4.69
CA ARG A 103 -0.34 -2.25 3.27
C ARG A 103 1.16 -2.29 2.95
N ILE A 104 1.98 -1.55 3.71
CA ILE A 104 3.43 -1.50 3.52
C ILE A 104 4.02 -2.90 3.64
N ASN A 105 3.68 -3.62 4.71
CA ASN A 105 4.14 -5.00 4.92
C ASN A 105 3.72 -5.95 3.78
N TYR A 106 2.51 -5.77 3.25
CA TYR A 106 2.04 -6.57 2.11
C TYR A 106 2.83 -6.25 0.84
N GLU A 107 3.04 -4.96 0.55
CA GLU A 107 3.79 -4.51 -0.62
C GLU A 107 5.24 -4.98 -0.56
N GLU A 108 5.89 -4.90 0.59
CA GLU A 108 7.25 -5.40 0.80
C GLU A 108 7.36 -6.92 0.59
N LYS A 109 6.41 -7.68 1.14
CA LYS A 109 6.39 -9.14 0.99
C LYS A 109 6.13 -9.60 -0.45
N HIS A 110 5.38 -8.81 -1.21
CA HIS A 110 4.97 -9.17 -2.58
C HIS A 110 5.77 -8.44 -3.66
N ASN A 111 6.77 -7.68 -3.27
CA ASN A 111 7.64 -6.97 -4.22
C ASN A 111 8.76 -7.91 -4.72
N LYS A 112 8.71 -8.26 -6.00
CA LYS A 112 9.73 -9.09 -6.67
C LYS A 112 11.13 -8.47 -6.61
N ALA A 113 11.24 -7.16 -6.68
CA ALA A 113 12.52 -6.45 -6.61
C ALA A 113 13.14 -6.59 -5.21
N THR A 114 12.35 -6.43 -4.15
CA THR A 114 12.78 -6.67 -2.77
C THR A 114 13.17 -8.13 -2.54
N PHE A 115 12.44 -9.08 -3.12
CA PHE A 115 12.79 -10.49 -3.05
C PHE A 115 14.17 -10.77 -3.69
N VAL A 116 14.44 -10.25 -4.90
CA VAL A 116 15.74 -10.38 -5.55
C VAL A 116 16.84 -9.71 -4.74
N LYS A 117 16.57 -8.50 -4.20
CA LYS A 117 17.53 -7.81 -3.31
C LYS A 117 17.89 -8.66 -2.09
N ASN A 118 16.91 -9.28 -1.46
CA ASN A 118 17.13 -10.14 -0.29
C ASN A 118 17.93 -11.40 -0.62
N ILE A 119 17.76 -11.98 -1.82
CA ILE A 119 18.60 -13.10 -2.30
C ILE A 119 20.05 -12.63 -2.45
N ILE A 120 20.28 -11.51 -3.14
CA ILE A 120 21.62 -10.98 -3.39
C ILE A 120 22.34 -10.61 -2.10
N SER A 121 21.60 -10.11 -1.11
CA SER A 121 22.13 -9.69 0.20
C SER A 121 22.22 -10.83 1.23
N ASP A 122 21.95 -12.07 0.83
CA ASP A 122 21.94 -13.26 1.69
C ASP A 122 21.00 -13.15 2.92
N ASN A 123 19.91 -12.38 2.76
CA ASN A 123 18.90 -12.14 3.80
C ASN A 123 17.73 -13.15 3.77
N ILE A 124 17.81 -14.16 2.91
CA ILE A 124 16.79 -15.21 2.75
C ILE A 124 17.47 -16.58 2.87
N LEU A 125 16.86 -17.47 3.65
CA LEU A 125 17.35 -18.85 3.74
C LEU A 125 17.18 -19.55 2.38
N PRO A 126 18.17 -20.32 1.91
CA PRO A 126 18.10 -21.01 0.61
C PRO A 126 16.85 -21.88 0.44
N GLY A 127 16.35 -22.49 1.52
CA GLY A 127 15.12 -23.28 1.49
C GLY A 127 13.85 -22.46 1.24
N ASP A 128 13.84 -21.18 1.64
CA ASP A 128 12.68 -20.31 1.49
C ASP A 128 12.64 -19.62 0.12
N VAL A 129 13.78 -19.58 -0.59
CA VAL A 129 13.89 -18.94 -1.91
C VAL A 129 12.88 -19.54 -2.89
N TYR A 130 12.79 -20.87 -2.96
CA TYR A 130 11.88 -21.55 -3.87
C TYR A 130 10.40 -21.31 -3.52
N VAL A 131 10.05 -21.37 -2.25
CA VAL A 131 8.68 -21.15 -1.77
C VAL A 131 8.24 -19.72 -2.11
N ARG A 132 9.06 -18.73 -1.76
CA ARG A 132 8.77 -17.32 -2.04
C ARG A 132 8.76 -16.98 -3.53
N ALA A 133 9.64 -17.58 -4.33
CA ALA A 133 9.62 -17.41 -5.78
C ALA A 133 8.27 -17.85 -6.36
N LYS A 134 7.73 -18.96 -5.87
CA LYS A 134 6.43 -19.49 -6.29
C LYS A 134 5.26 -18.59 -5.85
N GLU A 135 5.27 -18.11 -4.61
CA GLU A 135 4.27 -17.17 -4.09
C GLU A 135 4.24 -15.85 -4.87
N LEU A 136 5.40 -15.35 -5.28
CA LEU A 136 5.56 -14.15 -6.09
C LEU A 136 5.31 -14.37 -7.59
N HIS A 137 4.96 -15.59 -8.00
CA HIS A 137 4.86 -15.97 -9.41
C HIS A 137 6.12 -15.58 -10.20
N PHE A 138 7.28 -15.87 -9.60
CA PHE A 138 8.57 -15.59 -10.21
C PHE A 138 8.86 -16.67 -11.26
N VAL A 139 9.19 -16.23 -12.47
CA VAL A 139 9.55 -17.17 -13.55
C VAL A 139 10.99 -17.63 -13.31
N THR A 140 11.19 -18.88 -12.90
CA THR A 140 12.48 -19.44 -12.53
C THR A 140 13.23 -20.10 -13.70
N ASP A 141 12.48 -20.67 -14.67
CA ASP A 141 13.04 -21.47 -15.76
C ASP A 141 13.38 -20.65 -17.01
N VAL A 142 13.95 -19.47 -16.82
CA VAL A 142 14.41 -18.60 -17.91
C VAL A 142 15.87 -18.24 -17.71
N PRO A 143 16.68 -18.24 -18.79
CA PRO A 143 18.05 -17.76 -18.71
C PRO A 143 18.06 -16.29 -18.32
N ARG A 144 18.95 -15.92 -17.40
CA ARG A 144 19.10 -14.55 -16.92
C ARG A 144 20.54 -14.13 -17.02
N VAL A 145 20.73 -12.85 -17.28
CA VAL A 145 22.04 -12.19 -17.26
C VAL A 145 22.05 -11.22 -16.08
N VAL A 146 23.14 -11.18 -15.36
CA VAL A 146 23.36 -10.24 -14.27
C VAL A 146 24.43 -9.24 -14.69
N TYR A 147 24.13 -7.97 -14.59
CA TYR A 147 25.06 -6.87 -14.79
C TYR A 147 25.36 -6.20 -13.45
N LEU A 148 26.63 -6.11 -13.10
CA LEU A 148 27.07 -5.28 -12.00
C LEU A 148 27.58 -3.95 -12.57
N ILE A 149 26.84 -2.88 -12.29
CA ILE A 149 27.13 -1.53 -12.78
C ILE A 149 27.65 -0.69 -11.63
N ARG A 150 28.82 -0.09 -11.82
CA ARG A 150 29.41 0.83 -10.86
C ARG A 150 29.38 2.24 -11.42
N GLN A 151 28.81 3.18 -10.71
CA GLN A 151 28.90 4.59 -11.03
C GLN A 151 30.31 5.10 -10.69
N VAL A 152 30.97 5.75 -11.66
CA VAL A 152 32.35 6.25 -11.52
C VAL A 152 32.35 7.73 -11.14
N ASP A 153 31.41 8.51 -11.70
CA ASP A 153 31.30 9.94 -11.45
C ASP A 153 30.01 10.25 -10.66
N HIS A 154 30.09 11.20 -9.74
CA HIS A 154 28.94 11.74 -9.05
C HIS A 154 28.29 12.83 -9.91
N SER A 155 27.52 12.43 -10.93
CA SER A 155 26.64 13.33 -11.66
C SER A 155 25.32 13.53 -10.90
N ASP A 156 24.65 14.66 -11.12
CA ASP A 156 23.37 14.99 -10.49
C ASP A 156 22.23 14.05 -10.90
N VAL A 157 22.45 13.19 -11.90
CA VAL A 157 21.46 12.20 -12.35
C VAL A 157 21.72 10.88 -11.63
N ALA A 158 20.72 10.37 -10.93
CA ALA A 158 20.80 9.07 -10.27
C ALA A 158 21.01 7.96 -11.32
N ALA A 159 22.19 7.32 -11.32
CA ALA A 159 22.50 6.23 -12.25
C ALA A 159 21.46 5.11 -12.23
N LEU A 160 20.84 4.86 -11.06
CA LEU A 160 19.76 3.91 -10.89
C LEU A 160 18.58 4.23 -11.81
N GLU A 161 18.17 5.50 -11.87
CA GLU A 161 17.03 5.95 -12.68
C GLU A 161 17.32 5.80 -14.18
N VAL A 162 18.53 6.14 -14.62
CA VAL A 162 18.95 5.96 -16.01
C VAL A 162 18.88 4.49 -16.40
N VAL A 163 19.41 3.60 -15.57
CA VAL A 163 19.41 2.15 -15.86
C VAL A 163 17.97 1.60 -15.79
N GLN A 164 17.13 2.05 -14.86
CA GLN A 164 15.72 1.64 -14.81
C GLN A 164 14.94 2.03 -16.06
N ASN A 165 15.25 3.16 -16.67
CA ASN A 165 14.61 3.60 -17.92
C ASN A 165 15.07 2.79 -19.15
N LEU A 166 16.28 2.22 -19.12
CA LEU A 166 16.77 1.32 -20.16
C LEU A 166 16.12 -0.07 -20.11
N PHE A 167 15.63 -0.47 -18.95
CA PHE A 167 14.96 -1.76 -18.71
C PHE A 167 13.52 -1.53 -18.18
N PRO A 168 12.57 -1.20 -19.07
CA PRO A 168 11.22 -0.79 -18.65
C PRO A 168 10.33 -1.95 -18.16
N ASP A 169 10.65 -3.22 -18.51
CA ASP A 169 9.86 -4.39 -18.09
C ASP A 169 10.17 -4.81 -16.66
N ARG A 170 9.60 -4.10 -15.71
CA ARG A 170 9.75 -4.37 -14.26
C ARG A 170 9.23 -5.74 -13.79
N GLN A 171 8.59 -6.50 -14.67
CA GLN A 171 8.17 -7.87 -14.38
C GLN A 171 9.26 -8.90 -14.65
N ARG A 172 10.17 -8.56 -15.55
CA ARG A 172 11.28 -9.43 -16.01
C ARG A 172 12.64 -8.90 -15.62
N ASP A 173 12.83 -7.59 -15.65
CA ASP A 173 14.10 -6.92 -15.42
C ASP A 173 14.12 -6.27 -14.03
N PHE A 174 15.10 -6.61 -13.22
CA PHE A 174 15.25 -6.11 -11.86
C PHE A 174 16.49 -5.23 -11.76
N VAL A 175 16.28 -3.92 -11.67
CA VAL A 175 17.34 -2.94 -11.45
C VAL A 175 17.33 -2.52 -10.00
N LEU A 176 18.38 -2.86 -9.27
CA LEU A 176 18.47 -2.75 -7.82
C LEU A 176 19.73 -1.99 -7.41
N SER A 177 19.62 -1.19 -6.37
CA SER A 177 20.79 -0.66 -5.65
C SER A 177 21.22 -1.64 -4.57
N VAL A 178 22.49 -1.98 -4.52
CA VAL A 178 23.09 -2.97 -3.60
C VAL A 178 23.84 -2.29 -2.45
N THR A 179 23.79 -0.96 -2.35
CA THR A 179 24.39 -0.17 -1.27
C THR A 179 23.38 0.17 -0.20
#